data_a2df6e2a8aa23de056d56226c98d3bcb
#
_entry.id   a2df6e2a8aa23de056d56226c98d3bcb
#
_cell.length_a   1.000
_cell.length_b   1.000
_cell.length_c   1.000
_cell.angle_alpha   90.00
_cell.angle_beta   90.00
_cell.angle_gamma   90.00
#
_symmetry.space_group_name_H-M   'P 1'
#
loop_
_entity.id
_entity.type
_entity.pdbx_description
1 polymer ?
#
loop_
_entity_poly.entity_id
_entity_poly.type
_entity_poly.pdbx_seq_one_letter_code
_entity_poly.pdbx_strand_id
1 'polypeptide(L)'
;MAVGKLAPALICLVGLIAPALGGEIQYPALDDAPRVTRTMTGIHGDPVNLGLIGTREEIVAAMLAAKWQPADPITFTSCVKLVQSFVLHRPDETAPVSNLYLWKRKEDLAFEREVGKGASRRHHVRFWESAKQVEGRPLWLGAATFDTKIGFSHMTGMITHHIGMDIDAERDTLMRELSAAGRLSSAEAVKGFQPKHDGRNGGGDPYRTDGRLLLGVLKSGAEQGQLRQPLWK
;
A
#
# COMPACT_ATOMS: atom_id res chain seq x y z
N MET A 1 -71.87 -36.73 -4.68
CA MET A 1 -70.58 -36.94 -5.32
C MET A 1 -69.75 -35.61 -5.23
N ALA A 2 -68.85 -35.53 -4.29
CA ALA A 2 -67.97 -34.35 -4.12
C ALA A 2 -66.55 -34.73 -4.54
N VAL A 3 -66.06 -34.06 -5.57
CA VAL A 3 -64.71 -34.26 -6.10
C VAL A 3 -63.80 -33.33 -5.35
N GLY A 4 -62.91 -33.91 -4.49
CA GLY A 4 -61.86 -33.17 -3.79
C GLY A 4 -60.74 -32.75 -4.73
N LYS A 5 -60.38 -31.43 -4.75
CA LYS A 5 -59.24 -30.90 -5.44
C LYS A 5 -58.04 -31.08 -4.55
N LEU A 6 -57.06 -31.90 -4.99
CA LEU A 6 -55.70 -31.92 -4.40
C LEU A 6 -54.92 -30.67 -4.85
N ALA A 7 -54.41 -29.92 -3.89
CA ALA A 7 -53.44 -28.85 -4.13
C ALA A 7 -52.04 -29.44 -4.26
N PRO A 8 -51.19 -28.94 -5.18
CA PRO A 8 -49.81 -29.40 -5.28
C PRO A 8 -48.97 -28.82 -4.13
N ALA A 9 -48.23 -29.69 -3.44
CA ALA A 9 -47.25 -29.31 -2.43
C ALA A 9 -46.06 -28.68 -3.11
N LEU A 10 -45.76 -27.44 -2.76
CA LEU A 10 -44.56 -26.69 -3.19
C LEU A 10 -43.38 -27.20 -2.36
N ILE A 11 -42.55 -28.04 -2.95
CA ILE A 11 -41.29 -28.47 -2.35
C ILE A 11 -40.29 -27.31 -2.48
N CYS A 12 -40.08 -26.54 -1.39
CA CYS A 12 -38.98 -25.61 -1.28
C CYS A 12 -37.67 -26.39 -1.20
N LEU A 13 -36.92 -26.41 -2.30
CA LEU A 13 -35.54 -26.88 -2.33
C LEU A 13 -34.66 -25.85 -1.60
N VAL A 14 -34.42 -26.07 -0.31
CA VAL A 14 -33.42 -25.30 0.43
C VAL A 14 -32.06 -25.77 -0.08
N GLY A 15 -31.50 -25.03 -1.00
CA GLY A 15 -30.12 -25.21 -1.44
C GLY A 15 -29.18 -24.98 -0.26
N LEU A 16 -28.58 -26.05 0.26
CA LEU A 16 -27.44 -25.97 1.17
C LEU A 16 -26.29 -25.30 0.41
N ILE A 17 -26.08 -24.01 0.65
CA ILE A 17 -24.83 -23.34 0.28
C ILE A 17 -23.77 -23.94 1.20
N ALA A 18 -23.00 -24.90 0.68
CA ALA A 18 -21.81 -25.36 1.37
C ALA A 18 -20.88 -24.15 1.59
N PRO A 19 -20.34 -23.96 2.82
CA PRO A 19 -19.32 -22.95 3.01
C PRO A 19 -18.16 -23.32 2.08
N ALA A 20 -17.78 -22.38 1.20
CA ALA A 20 -16.55 -22.52 0.44
C ALA A 20 -15.44 -22.73 1.46
N LEU A 21 -14.77 -23.89 1.40
CA LEU A 21 -13.57 -24.17 2.15
C LEU A 21 -12.61 -23.05 1.80
N GLY A 22 -12.39 -22.11 2.74
CA GLY A 22 -11.51 -20.98 2.58
C GLY A 22 -10.06 -21.45 2.40
N GLY A 23 -9.71 -21.77 1.16
CA GLY A 23 -8.32 -21.91 0.76
C GLY A 23 -7.68 -20.53 0.94
N GLU A 24 -6.50 -20.49 1.56
CA GLU A 24 -5.69 -19.28 1.67
C GLU A 24 -5.42 -18.79 0.24
N ILE A 25 -5.82 -17.55 -0.08
CA ILE A 25 -5.61 -17.00 -1.42
C ILE A 25 -4.11 -16.87 -1.62
N GLN A 26 -3.58 -17.58 -2.59
CA GLN A 26 -2.18 -17.52 -2.97
C GLN A 26 -2.01 -16.50 -4.10
N TYR A 27 -0.99 -15.67 -3.99
CA TYR A 27 -0.60 -14.71 -5.01
C TYR A 27 0.75 -15.12 -5.62
N PRO A 28 0.77 -15.95 -6.68
CA PRO A 28 2.03 -16.40 -7.32
C PRO A 28 2.91 -15.24 -7.77
N ALA A 29 2.31 -14.08 -8.03
CA ALA A 29 3.04 -12.85 -8.35
C ALA A 29 3.94 -12.36 -7.20
N LEU A 30 3.72 -12.81 -5.97
CA LEU A 30 4.49 -12.45 -4.78
C LEU A 30 5.54 -13.49 -4.38
N ASP A 31 5.57 -14.70 -4.95
CA ASP A 31 6.41 -15.81 -4.49
C ASP A 31 7.90 -15.47 -4.53
N ASP A 32 8.36 -14.85 -5.62
CA ASP A 32 9.75 -14.41 -5.85
C ASP A 32 9.96 -12.91 -5.60
N ALA A 33 8.98 -12.23 -5.00
CA ALA A 33 9.08 -10.82 -4.69
C ALA A 33 10.16 -10.55 -3.62
N PRO A 34 11.00 -9.52 -3.77
CA PRO A 34 11.97 -9.15 -2.74
C PRO A 34 11.25 -8.77 -1.43
N ARG A 35 11.79 -9.24 -0.30
CA ARG A 35 11.22 -9.00 1.03
C ARG A 35 11.74 -7.72 1.68
N VAL A 36 12.90 -7.24 1.24
CA VAL A 36 13.61 -6.11 1.83
C VAL A 36 14.19 -5.25 0.71
N THR A 37 14.08 -3.96 0.84
CA THR A 37 14.73 -2.98 -0.03
C THR A 37 16.24 -2.94 0.24
N ARG A 38 16.99 -2.21 -0.58
CA ARG A 38 18.43 -2.01 -0.39
C ARG A 38 18.79 -0.54 -0.49
N THR A 39 19.79 -0.13 0.26
CA THR A 39 20.45 1.17 0.07
C THR A 39 21.27 1.15 -1.23
N MET A 40 21.75 2.31 -1.66
CA MET A 40 22.64 2.44 -2.82
C MET A 40 23.92 1.58 -2.67
N THR A 41 24.40 1.38 -1.45
CA THR A 41 25.58 0.55 -1.13
C THR A 41 25.25 -0.94 -0.97
N GLY A 42 24.00 -1.34 -1.20
CA GLY A 42 23.56 -2.73 -1.14
C GLY A 42 23.21 -3.26 0.26
N ILE A 43 23.30 -2.42 1.30
CA ILE A 43 22.87 -2.77 2.66
C ILE A 43 21.34 -2.95 2.66
N HIS A 44 20.80 -3.84 3.48
CA HIS A 44 19.37 -4.00 3.67
C HIS A 44 18.74 -2.68 4.11
N GLY A 45 17.73 -2.22 3.39
CA GLY A 45 16.94 -1.04 3.70
C GLY A 45 15.70 -1.39 4.54
N ASP A 46 14.58 -0.75 4.22
CA ASP A 46 13.31 -1.01 4.89
C ASP A 46 12.66 -2.29 4.33
N PRO A 47 11.95 -3.08 5.17
CA PRO A 47 11.16 -4.22 4.71
C PRO A 47 10.03 -3.80 3.78
N VAL A 48 9.73 -4.65 2.79
CA VAL A 48 8.51 -4.55 1.99
C VAL A 48 7.35 -5.07 2.84
N ASN A 49 6.36 -4.23 3.13
CA ASN A 49 5.27 -4.58 4.05
C ASN A 49 3.87 -4.38 3.44
N LEU A 50 3.77 -3.79 2.25
CA LEU A 50 2.49 -3.64 1.56
C LEU A 50 2.61 -3.86 0.05
N GLY A 51 1.48 -4.13 -0.61
CA GLY A 51 1.33 -4.17 -2.04
C GLY A 51 0.05 -3.49 -2.48
N LEU A 52 0.06 -2.91 -3.68
CA LEU A 52 -1.13 -2.34 -4.31
C LEU A 52 -1.30 -2.91 -5.72
N ILE A 53 -2.54 -3.22 -6.08
CA ILE A 53 -2.92 -3.66 -7.43
C ILE A 53 -3.67 -2.50 -8.08
N GLY A 54 -3.11 -1.96 -9.16
CA GLY A 54 -3.68 -0.82 -9.87
C GLY A 54 -2.68 -0.12 -10.77
N THR A 55 -3.14 0.87 -11.54
CA THR A 55 -2.26 1.66 -12.39
C THR A 55 -1.50 2.72 -11.57
N ARG A 56 -0.46 3.29 -12.16
CA ARG A 56 0.28 4.41 -11.56
C ARG A 56 -0.65 5.58 -11.23
N GLU A 57 -1.57 5.91 -12.12
CA GLU A 57 -2.55 6.97 -11.97
C GLU A 57 -3.49 6.71 -10.80
N GLU A 58 -3.93 5.47 -10.63
CA GLU A 58 -4.79 5.05 -9.52
C GLU A 58 -4.06 5.17 -8.17
N ILE A 59 -2.77 4.79 -8.11
CA ILE A 59 -1.96 4.97 -6.89
C ILE A 59 -1.82 6.45 -6.56
N VAL A 60 -1.40 7.28 -7.53
CA VAL A 60 -1.25 8.72 -7.31
C VAL A 60 -2.56 9.33 -6.83
N ALA A 61 -3.68 9.02 -7.50
CA ALA A 61 -4.99 9.53 -7.11
C ALA A 61 -5.43 9.04 -5.72
N ALA A 62 -5.09 7.80 -5.36
CA ALA A 62 -5.42 7.23 -4.05
C ALA A 62 -4.61 7.89 -2.93
N MET A 63 -3.31 8.06 -3.12
CA MET A 63 -2.42 8.71 -2.15
C MET A 63 -2.82 10.17 -1.89
N LEU A 64 -3.07 10.94 -2.96
CA LEU A 64 -3.51 12.34 -2.83
C LEU A 64 -4.89 12.45 -2.16
N ALA A 65 -5.83 11.55 -2.45
CA ALA A 65 -7.13 11.52 -1.78
C ALA A 65 -7.01 11.19 -0.28
N ALA A 66 -6.04 10.37 0.10
CA ALA A 66 -5.70 10.07 1.49
C ALA A 66 -4.80 11.16 2.14
N LYS A 67 -4.61 12.32 1.45
CA LYS A 67 -3.84 13.50 1.91
C LYS A 67 -2.34 13.24 2.08
N TRP A 68 -1.80 12.27 1.37
CA TRP A 68 -0.38 12.09 1.23
C TRP A 68 0.16 13.01 0.13
N GLN A 69 1.38 13.51 0.30
CA GLN A 69 2.04 14.42 -0.62
C GLN A 69 3.25 13.74 -1.28
N PRO A 70 3.65 14.15 -2.49
CA PRO A 70 4.88 13.61 -3.10
C PRO A 70 6.11 13.96 -2.26
N ALA A 71 6.94 12.95 -1.98
CA ALA A 71 8.13 13.07 -1.15
C ALA A 71 9.42 13.33 -1.96
N ASP A 72 9.36 13.31 -3.28
CA ASP A 72 10.51 13.55 -4.17
C ASP A 72 10.09 14.26 -5.47
N PRO A 73 11.06 14.92 -6.20
CA PRO A 73 10.75 15.66 -7.43
C PRO A 73 10.16 14.80 -8.56
N ILE A 74 10.49 13.52 -8.64
CA ILE A 74 10.01 12.60 -9.68
C ILE A 74 8.52 12.31 -9.43
N THR A 75 8.18 11.96 -8.19
CA THR A 75 6.80 11.75 -7.77
C THR A 75 5.98 13.02 -7.90
N PHE A 76 6.53 14.18 -7.49
CA PHE A 76 5.88 15.47 -7.66
C PHE A 76 5.55 15.74 -9.14
N THR A 77 6.50 15.55 -10.05
CA THR A 77 6.30 15.73 -11.50
C THR A 77 5.23 14.76 -12.03
N SER A 78 5.21 13.52 -11.55
CA SER A 78 4.19 12.54 -11.91
C SER A 78 2.81 12.98 -11.43
N CYS A 79 2.70 13.47 -10.19
CA CYS A 79 1.44 13.98 -9.65
C CYS A 79 0.91 15.18 -10.46
N VAL A 80 1.75 16.15 -10.78
CA VAL A 80 1.36 17.34 -11.59
C VAL A 80 0.82 16.94 -12.96
N LYS A 81 1.42 15.95 -13.61
CA LYS A 81 0.98 15.46 -14.93
C LYS A 81 -0.35 14.72 -14.89
N LEU A 82 -0.61 13.99 -13.80
CA LEU A 82 -1.74 13.07 -13.71
C LEU A 82 -2.98 13.70 -13.05
N VAL A 83 -2.80 14.66 -12.15
CA VAL A 83 -3.91 15.17 -11.33
C VAL A 83 -3.86 16.68 -11.22
N GLN A 84 -4.74 17.35 -11.97
CA GLN A 84 -4.83 18.82 -11.96
C GLN A 84 -5.67 19.41 -10.82
N SER A 85 -6.40 18.58 -10.06
CA SER A 85 -7.41 19.04 -9.08
C SER A 85 -6.95 19.01 -7.62
N PHE A 86 -5.70 18.65 -7.34
CA PHE A 86 -5.17 18.60 -5.98
C PHE A 86 -4.16 19.71 -5.72
N VAL A 87 -4.17 20.25 -4.50
CA VAL A 87 -3.11 21.14 -4.02
C VAL A 87 -1.91 20.29 -3.66
N LEU A 88 -0.82 20.42 -4.42
CA LEU A 88 0.43 19.70 -4.21
C LEU A 88 1.44 20.63 -3.51
N HIS A 89 2.09 20.09 -2.50
CA HIS A 89 3.26 20.74 -1.90
C HIS A 89 4.53 20.22 -2.58
N ARG A 90 5.49 21.10 -2.82
CA ARG A 90 6.81 20.70 -3.30
C ARG A 90 7.53 19.94 -2.18
N PRO A 91 8.26 18.87 -2.51
CA PRO A 91 9.12 18.18 -1.55
C PRO A 91 10.12 19.15 -0.92
N ASP A 92 10.41 18.95 0.37
CA ASP A 92 11.43 19.72 1.06
C ASP A 92 12.83 19.31 0.56
N GLU A 93 13.50 20.20 -0.13
CA GLU A 93 14.85 19.95 -0.66
C GLU A 93 15.92 19.94 0.45
N THR A 94 15.61 20.46 1.64
CA THR A 94 16.56 20.55 2.76
C THR A 94 16.66 19.27 3.58
N ALA A 95 15.67 18.39 3.47
CA ALA A 95 15.62 17.09 4.13
C ALA A 95 15.30 15.95 3.13
N PRO A 96 16.17 15.69 2.14
CA PRO A 96 15.89 14.70 1.12
C PRO A 96 15.78 13.31 1.73
N VAL A 97 14.81 12.56 1.25
CA VAL A 97 14.63 11.16 1.62
C VAL A 97 15.71 10.32 0.94
N SER A 98 16.40 9.48 1.72
CA SER A 98 17.39 8.54 1.16
C SER A 98 16.74 7.60 0.17
N ASN A 99 17.30 7.48 -1.04
CA ASN A 99 16.81 6.54 -2.04
C ASN A 99 16.95 5.09 -1.57
N LEU A 100 15.92 4.29 -1.79
CA LEU A 100 15.98 2.85 -1.63
C LEU A 100 15.81 2.15 -2.98
N TYR A 101 16.26 0.91 -3.04
CA TYR A 101 16.31 0.14 -4.28
C TYR A 101 15.60 -1.20 -4.10
N LEU A 102 14.77 -1.53 -5.07
CA LEU A 102 14.17 -2.85 -5.23
C LEU A 102 14.42 -3.30 -6.68
N TRP A 103 14.73 -4.58 -6.92
CA TRP A 103 15.15 -5.06 -8.25
C TRP A 103 16.29 -4.23 -8.88
N LYS A 104 17.22 -3.69 -8.06
CA LYS A 104 18.35 -2.83 -8.47
C LYS A 104 17.95 -1.49 -9.10
N ARG A 105 16.73 -1.04 -8.92
CA ARG A 105 16.25 0.28 -9.37
C ARG A 105 15.67 1.08 -8.20
N LYS A 106 15.78 2.40 -8.30
CA LYS A 106 15.22 3.35 -7.36
C LYS A 106 13.68 3.20 -7.33
N GLU A 107 13.06 3.66 -6.24
CA GLU A 107 11.60 3.77 -6.14
C GLU A 107 11.01 4.56 -7.32
N ASP A 108 9.83 4.11 -7.78
CA ASP A 108 9.09 4.76 -8.86
C ASP A 108 8.22 5.91 -8.36
N LEU A 109 7.73 5.78 -7.12
CA LEU A 109 6.91 6.76 -6.43
C LEU A 109 7.28 6.78 -4.95
N ALA A 110 7.31 7.99 -4.36
CA ALA A 110 7.48 8.18 -2.92
C ALA A 110 6.49 9.24 -2.41
N PHE A 111 5.84 8.93 -1.30
CA PHE A 111 4.88 9.83 -0.66
C PHE A 111 5.20 9.98 0.81
N GLU A 112 4.82 11.15 1.34
CA GLU A 112 4.95 11.46 2.75
C GLU A 112 3.71 12.19 3.27
N ARG A 113 3.54 12.16 4.59
CA ARG A 113 2.54 12.95 5.29
C ARG A 113 3.09 13.36 6.65
N GLU A 114 3.29 14.65 6.83
CA GLU A 114 3.82 15.21 8.06
C GLU A 114 2.88 15.03 9.25
N VAL A 115 3.45 14.90 10.45
CA VAL A 115 2.73 14.83 11.73
C VAL A 115 3.15 15.96 12.64
N GLY A 116 2.22 16.88 12.91
CA GLY A 116 2.45 18.05 13.76
C GLY A 116 3.13 19.21 13.02
N LYS A 117 3.88 20.03 13.75
CA LYS A 117 4.61 21.18 13.19
C LYS A 117 6.10 20.83 13.07
N GLY A 118 6.52 20.28 11.95
CA GLY A 118 7.94 20.04 11.65
C GLY A 118 8.20 18.76 10.85
N ALA A 119 9.15 18.83 9.94
CA ALA A 119 9.51 17.78 8.98
C ALA A 119 10.22 16.55 9.59
N SER A 120 10.47 16.53 10.91
CA SER A 120 11.21 15.44 11.56
C SER A 120 10.36 14.20 11.86
N ARG A 121 9.04 14.36 11.91
CA ARG A 121 8.08 13.26 12.13
C ARG A 121 7.11 13.19 10.97
N ARG A 122 7.15 12.09 10.24
CA ARG A 122 6.29 11.90 9.07
C ARG A 122 6.02 10.44 8.78
N HIS A 123 4.86 10.20 8.27
CA HIS A 123 4.53 8.97 7.56
C HIS A 123 5.24 8.98 6.22
N HIS A 124 5.83 7.88 5.83
CA HIS A 124 6.56 7.77 4.58
C HIS A 124 6.31 6.43 3.90
N VAL A 125 6.14 6.42 2.58
CA VAL A 125 6.01 5.20 1.79
C VAL A 125 6.69 5.35 0.44
N ARG A 126 7.36 4.29 0.00
CA ARG A 126 7.95 4.14 -1.33
C ARG A 126 7.30 3.00 -2.06
N PHE A 127 7.12 3.14 -3.36
CA PHE A 127 6.53 2.12 -4.23
C PHE A 127 7.42 1.80 -5.41
N TRP A 128 7.42 0.53 -5.79
CA TRP A 128 8.09 -0.01 -6.98
C TRP A 128 7.07 -0.79 -7.80
N GLU A 129 6.95 -0.47 -9.09
CA GLU A 129 6.12 -1.23 -10.02
C GLU A 129 6.79 -2.58 -10.30
N SER A 130 6.09 -3.67 -10.06
CA SER A 130 6.55 -5.01 -10.42
C SER A 130 6.38 -5.24 -11.93
N ALA A 131 7.23 -6.09 -12.50
CA ALA A 131 7.00 -6.62 -13.84
C ALA A 131 5.80 -7.59 -13.91
N LYS A 132 5.27 -8.00 -12.75
CA LYS A 132 4.14 -8.93 -12.62
C LYS A 132 2.82 -8.18 -12.49
N GLN A 133 1.76 -8.88 -12.86
CA GLN A 133 0.39 -8.42 -12.74
C GLN A 133 -0.44 -9.42 -11.93
N VAL A 134 -1.51 -8.92 -11.34
CA VAL A 134 -2.55 -9.73 -10.71
C VAL A 134 -3.85 -9.42 -11.45
N GLU A 135 -4.49 -10.44 -12.00
CA GLU A 135 -5.73 -10.31 -12.79
C GLU A 135 -5.64 -9.24 -13.90
N GLY A 136 -4.49 -9.17 -14.58
CA GLY A 136 -4.23 -8.22 -15.67
C GLY A 136 -3.98 -6.77 -15.23
N ARG A 137 -3.88 -6.50 -13.91
CA ARG A 137 -3.58 -5.17 -13.35
C ARG A 137 -2.17 -5.12 -12.78
N PRO A 138 -1.44 -4.00 -12.92
CA PRO A 138 -0.09 -3.84 -12.36
C PRO A 138 -0.04 -4.11 -10.86
N LEU A 139 0.97 -4.87 -10.42
CA LEU A 139 1.30 -5.07 -9.02
C LEU A 139 2.42 -4.11 -8.62
N TRP A 140 2.22 -3.42 -7.52
CA TRP A 140 3.23 -2.57 -6.89
C TRP A 140 3.59 -3.11 -5.52
N LEU A 141 4.89 -3.08 -5.19
CA LEU A 141 5.36 -3.37 -3.85
C LEU A 141 5.72 -2.07 -3.15
N GLY A 142 5.46 -2.00 -1.85
CA GLY A 142 5.69 -0.83 -1.04
C GLY A 142 6.41 -1.12 0.27
N ALA A 143 7.17 -0.12 0.71
CA ALA A 143 7.79 -0.07 2.03
C ALA A 143 7.28 1.19 2.75
N ALA A 144 6.44 1.00 3.76
CA ALA A 144 5.88 2.06 4.58
C ALA A 144 6.56 2.09 5.95
N THR A 145 7.01 3.27 6.37
CA THR A 145 7.68 3.50 7.65
C THR A 145 7.25 4.83 8.24
N PHE A 146 7.28 4.93 9.56
CA PHE A 146 7.07 6.19 10.28
C PHE A 146 8.41 6.76 10.73
N ASP A 147 8.79 7.93 10.21
CA ASP A 147 9.99 8.64 10.62
C ASP A 147 9.74 9.33 11.96
N THR A 148 10.53 9.00 12.97
CA THR A 148 10.38 9.49 14.36
C THR A 148 11.23 10.70 14.65
N LYS A 149 12.40 10.81 14.01
CA LYS A 149 13.37 11.91 14.17
C LYS A 149 14.43 11.89 13.06
N ILE A 150 15.09 13.00 12.88
CA ILE A 150 16.32 13.11 12.09
C ILE A 150 17.52 12.89 13.01
N GLY A 151 18.53 12.15 12.56
CA GLY A 151 19.74 11.89 13.32
C GLY A 151 20.84 11.30 12.47
N PHE A 152 21.88 10.74 13.11
CA PHE A 152 22.97 10.08 12.41
C PHE A 152 22.69 8.57 12.28
N SER A 153 22.90 8.03 11.10
CA SER A 153 22.81 6.59 10.84
C SER A 153 23.77 5.82 11.74
N HIS A 154 23.29 4.79 12.42
CA HIS A 154 24.11 3.88 13.22
C HIS A 154 25.09 3.07 12.38
N MET A 155 24.86 2.97 11.06
CA MET A 155 25.68 2.17 10.13
C MET A 155 26.71 3.02 9.38
N THR A 156 26.36 4.24 8.98
CA THR A 156 27.18 5.07 8.09
C THR A 156 27.67 6.38 8.71
N GLY A 157 27.08 6.79 9.83
CA GLY A 157 27.33 8.11 10.44
C GLY A 157 26.80 9.30 9.65
N MET A 158 26.11 9.07 8.52
CA MET A 158 25.49 10.14 7.73
C MET A 158 24.11 10.52 8.33
N ILE A 159 23.66 11.73 8.03
CA ILE A 159 22.31 12.18 8.43
C ILE A 159 21.27 11.28 7.76
N THR A 160 20.32 10.80 8.56
CA THR A 160 19.22 9.94 8.12
C THR A 160 17.99 10.18 8.99
N HIS A 161 16.84 9.64 8.53
CA HIS A 161 15.64 9.56 9.35
C HIS A 161 15.64 8.23 10.11
N HIS A 162 15.31 8.29 11.39
CA HIS A 162 15.13 7.11 12.23
C HIS A 162 13.66 6.67 12.17
N ILE A 163 13.43 5.39 11.91
CA ILE A 163 12.09 4.84 11.81
C ILE A 163 11.54 4.34 13.15
N GLY A 164 10.21 4.29 13.26
CA GLY A 164 9.52 3.61 14.34
C GLY A 164 9.74 2.09 14.26
N MET A 165 9.82 1.44 15.43
CA MET A 165 10.09 0.00 15.51
C MET A 165 8.95 -0.85 14.92
N ASP A 166 7.69 -0.44 15.09
CA ASP A 166 6.51 -1.16 14.58
C ASP A 166 6.19 -0.68 13.17
N ILE A 167 6.69 -1.41 12.17
CA ILE A 167 6.46 -1.08 10.76
C ILE A 167 5.06 -1.51 10.29
N ASP A 168 4.39 -2.41 11.02
CA ASP A 168 3.04 -2.85 10.68
C ASP A 168 2.01 -1.79 11.04
N ALA A 169 2.22 -1.05 12.11
CA ALA A 169 1.37 0.08 12.47
C ALA A 169 1.32 1.15 11.36
N GLU A 170 2.44 1.38 10.68
CA GLU A 170 2.48 2.30 9.54
C GLU A 170 1.78 1.74 8.31
N ARG A 171 2.07 0.50 7.95
CA ARG A 171 1.36 -0.26 6.89
C ARG A 171 -0.15 -0.20 7.09
N ASP A 172 -0.60 -0.55 8.31
CA ASP A 172 -2.02 -0.60 8.65
C ASP A 172 -2.66 0.79 8.62
N THR A 173 -1.91 1.83 9.01
CA THR A 173 -2.36 3.22 8.93
C THR A 173 -2.59 3.64 7.49
N LEU A 174 -1.64 3.41 6.59
CA LEU A 174 -1.80 3.72 5.18
C LEU A 174 -3.00 2.99 4.56
N MET A 175 -3.12 1.68 4.78
CA MET A 175 -4.22 0.90 4.21
C MET A 175 -5.59 1.36 4.73
N ARG A 176 -5.68 1.71 6.02
CA ARG A 176 -6.90 2.29 6.62
C ARG A 176 -7.25 3.65 6.00
N GLU A 177 -6.26 4.50 5.73
CA GLU A 177 -6.47 5.82 5.12
C GLU A 177 -6.91 5.71 3.66
N LEU A 178 -6.31 4.81 2.88
CA LEU A 178 -6.75 4.52 1.51
C LEU A 178 -8.20 3.99 1.49
N SER A 179 -8.56 3.13 2.45
CA SER A 179 -9.93 2.63 2.61
C SER A 179 -10.89 3.75 2.99
N ALA A 180 -10.55 4.60 3.96
CA ALA A 180 -11.36 5.73 4.40
C ALA A 180 -11.54 6.79 3.29
N ALA A 181 -10.54 6.96 2.42
CA ALA A 181 -10.63 7.79 1.23
C ALA A 181 -11.46 7.14 0.10
N GLY A 182 -12.01 5.94 0.33
CA GLY A 182 -12.83 5.20 -0.63
C GLY A 182 -12.06 4.71 -1.86
N ARG A 183 -10.73 4.51 -1.75
CA ARG A 183 -9.86 4.18 -2.87
C ARG A 183 -9.56 2.70 -3.02
N LEU A 184 -9.87 1.88 -2.03
CA LEU A 184 -9.75 0.42 -2.10
C LEU A 184 -11.08 -0.25 -2.46
N SER A 185 -11.05 -1.24 -3.33
CA SER A 185 -12.13 -2.19 -3.56
C SER A 185 -12.04 -3.37 -2.58
N SER A 186 -10.83 -3.83 -2.29
CA SER A 186 -10.55 -4.86 -1.28
C SER A 186 -9.15 -4.69 -0.69
N ALA A 187 -8.93 -5.31 0.46
CA ALA A 187 -7.61 -5.45 1.06
C ALA A 187 -7.53 -6.77 1.82
N GLU A 188 -6.41 -7.46 1.72
CA GLU A 188 -6.16 -8.73 2.39
C GLU A 188 -4.73 -8.86 2.89
N ALA A 189 -4.56 -9.75 3.88
CA ALA A 189 -3.28 -10.01 4.49
C ALA A 189 -2.67 -11.29 3.91
N VAL A 190 -1.55 -11.15 3.19
CA VAL A 190 -0.73 -12.27 2.70
C VAL A 190 0.20 -12.70 3.82
N LYS A 191 -0.09 -13.86 4.42
CA LYS A 191 0.67 -14.40 5.54
C LYS A 191 2.04 -14.96 5.09
N GLY A 192 3.01 -14.94 6.00
CA GLY A 192 4.33 -15.54 5.75
C GLY A 192 5.15 -14.82 4.68
N PHE A 193 4.76 -13.58 4.30
CA PHE A 193 5.53 -12.81 3.34
C PHE A 193 6.91 -12.47 3.88
N GLN A 194 7.02 -12.02 5.14
CA GLN A 194 8.30 -11.78 5.80
C GLN A 194 8.70 -13.04 6.61
N PRO A 195 9.82 -13.69 6.27
CA PRO A 195 10.28 -14.88 7.00
C PRO A 195 10.92 -14.52 8.35
N LYS A 196 11.32 -13.28 8.57
CA LYS A 196 11.89 -12.75 9.81
C LYS A 196 10.98 -11.67 10.38
N HIS A 197 10.67 -11.78 11.67
CA HIS A 197 9.74 -10.88 12.35
C HIS A 197 10.43 -9.70 13.04
N ASP A 198 11.75 -9.65 13.00
CA ASP A 198 12.57 -8.55 13.52
C ASP A 198 13.84 -8.39 12.70
N GLY A 199 14.43 -7.20 12.76
CA GLY A 199 15.66 -6.89 12.04
C GLY A 199 16.13 -5.48 12.27
N ARG A 200 17.07 -5.05 11.43
CA ARG A 200 17.53 -3.66 11.37
C ARG A 200 17.46 -3.16 9.93
N ASN A 201 17.03 -1.91 9.76
CA ASN A 201 17.01 -1.25 8.45
C ASN A 201 18.39 -0.71 8.05
N GLY A 202 18.47 -0.05 6.90
CA GLY A 202 19.71 0.51 6.37
C GLY A 202 20.36 1.61 7.22
N GLY A 203 19.62 2.27 8.07
CA GLY A 203 20.09 3.22 9.08
C GLY A 203 20.57 2.56 10.38
N GLY A 204 20.35 1.26 10.55
CA GLY A 204 20.63 0.49 11.75
C GLY A 204 19.50 0.51 12.78
N ASP A 205 18.34 1.09 12.46
CA ASP A 205 17.19 1.11 13.35
C ASP A 205 16.53 -0.27 13.45
N PRO A 206 16.19 -0.73 14.66
CA PRO A 206 15.47 -1.98 14.84
C PRO A 206 14.02 -1.84 14.35
N TYR A 207 13.49 -2.93 13.77
CA TYR A 207 12.08 -3.05 13.42
C TYR A 207 11.49 -4.38 13.85
N ARG A 208 10.17 -4.42 13.99
CA ARG A 208 9.36 -5.62 14.20
C ARG A 208 8.22 -5.66 13.19
N THR A 209 7.82 -6.88 12.81
CA THR A 209 6.70 -7.13 11.90
C THR A 209 5.98 -8.42 12.29
N ASP A 210 4.69 -8.49 11.99
CA ASP A 210 3.85 -9.70 12.11
C ASP A 210 4.09 -10.71 10.97
N GLY A 211 4.96 -10.38 10.03
CA GLY A 211 5.32 -11.24 8.90
C GLY A 211 4.36 -11.16 7.70
N ARG A 212 3.30 -10.36 7.78
CA ARG A 212 2.31 -10.24 6.72
C ARG A 212 2.62 -9.06 5.77
N LEU A 213 2.23 -9.22 4.51
CA LEU A 213 2.10 -8.09 3.59
C LEU A 213 0.61 -7.78 3.44
N LEU A 214 0.21 -6.51 3.56
CA LEU A 214 -1.15 -6.11 3.19
C LEU A 214 -1.21 -5.79 1.70
N LEU A 215 -2.08 -6.51 0.99
CA LEU A 215 -2.32 -6.33 -0.44
C LEU A 215 -3.66 -5.64 -0.66
N GLY A 216 -3.63 -4.43 -1.21
CA GLY A 216 -4.82 -3.64 -1.52
C GLY A 216 -5.11 -3.63 -3.02
N VAL A 217 -6.37 -3.79 -3.40
CA VAL A 217 -6.83 -3.58 -4.77
C VAL A 217 -7.44 -2.19 -4.87
N LEU A 218 -6.86 -1.34 -5.72
CA LEU A 218 -7.38 0.00 -5.94
C LEU A 218 -8.66 -0.02 -6.79
N LYS A 219 -9.58 0.88 -6.52
CA LYS A 219 -10.74 1.10 -7.39
C LYS A 219 -10.27 1.64 -8.75
N SER A 220 -10.82 1.09 -9.82
CA SER A 220 -10.56 1.58 -11.17
C SER A 220 -11.10 3.01 -11.38
N GLY A 221 -10.55 3.72 -12.36
CA GLY A 221 -11.03 5.06 -12.71
C GLY A 221 -12.52 5.10 -13.06
N ALA A 222 -13.06 4.02 -13.65
CA ALA A 222 -14.48 3.88 -13.98
C ALA A 222 -15.35 3.79 -12.70
N GLU A 223 -14.92 3.03 -11.68
CA GLU A 223 -15.61 2.93 -10.39
C GLU A 223 -15.55 4.24 -9.59
N GLN A 224 -14.48 5.02 -9.75
CA GLN A 224 -14.35 6.34 -9.11
C GLN A 224 -15.29 7.38 -9.72
N GLY A 225 -15.60 7.28 -11.02
CA GLY A 225 -16.54 8.15 -11.73
C GLY A 225 -18.00 7.97 -11.27
N GLN A 226 -18.40 6.77 -10.89
CA GLN A 226 -19.75 6.50 -10.40
C GLN A 226 -20.07 7.17 -9.06
N LEU A 227 -19.08 7.41 -8.21
CA LEU A 227 -19.24 8.10 -6.93
C LEU A 227 -19.39 9.63 -7.06
N ARG A 228 -19.17 10.21 -8.26
CA ARG A 228 -19.29 11.66 -8.53
C ARG A 228 -20.61 12.08 -9.18
N GLN A 229 -21.52 11.15 -9.47
CA GLN A 229 -22.84 11.55 -9.96
C GLN A 229 -23.73 11.94 -8.76
N PRO A 230 -24.23 13.19 -8.72
CA PRO A 230 -25.18 13.58 -7.68
C PRO A 230 -26.47 12.76 -7.83
N LEU A 231 -26.97 12.26 -6.69
CA LEU A 231 -28.20 11.47 -6.60
C LEU A 231 -29.49 12.30 -6.82
N TRP A 232 -29.42 13.49 -7.43
CA TRP A 232 -30.59 14.27 -7.80
C TRP A 232 -30.70 14.42 -9.32
N LYS A 233 -31.64 13.70 -9.82
CA LYS A 233 -32.46 14.11 -10.96
C LYS A 233 -33.84 14.39 -10.45
#